data_964b7fe1d140916b8e4413ff0a0b1665
#
_entry.id   964b7fe1d140916b8e4413ff0a0b1665
#
_cell.length_a   1.000
_cell.length_b   1.000
_cell.length_c   1.000
_cell.angle_alpha   90.00
_cell.angle_beta   90.00
_cell.angle_gamma   90.00
#
_symmetry.space_group_name_H-M   'P 1'
#
loop_
_entity.id
_entity.type
_entity.pdbx_description
1 polymer ?
#
loop_
_entity_poly.entity_id
_entity_poly.type
_entity_poly.pdbx_seq_one_letter_code
_entity_poly.pdbx_strand_id
1 'polypeptide(L)'
;KILTFKSSDVAHNITNEAESDTYFAVTKGSATKGGIRMDALSEQGGEIMQFIALGNIDGGATDTATSTSGLGAMSFGVNLMSNNDGAANDSVADAGNLAVFRNFTATQFIIKGNGAIHSNAAAGTYDSYEDAQLVRAFDLTNKKGVIASQFDKYVSYNHEALADAELVGRDEDGTPNMMMNITGFIQLHNGAIWQQYEKTERLANAVYELAKAAVGEKKANEILEQNEIKLLN
;
A
#
# COMPACT_ATOMS: atom_id res chain seq x y z
N LYS A 1 18.87 -22.09 22.14
CA LYS A 1 17.67 -21.34 22.49
C LYS A 1 17.85 -20.74 23.88
N ILE A 2 17.25 -19.56 24.10
CA ILE A 2 17.30 -18.85 25.38
C ILE A 2 16.08 -19.22 26.23
N LEU A 3 14.91 -19.34 25.58
CA LEU A 3 13.63 -19.66 26.18
C LEU A 3 12.81 -20.48 25.21
N THR A 4 12.12 -21.51 25.73
CA THR A 4 11.16 -22.30 24.97
C THR A 4 9.91 -22.54 25.80
N PHE A 5 8.73 -22.44 25.12
CA PHE A 5 7.47 -22.87 25.68
C PHE A 5 7.02 -24.13 24.94
N LYS A 6 6.61 -25.14 25.72
CA LYS A 6 6.25 -26.45 25.20
C LYS A 6 4.86 -26.85 25.68
N SER A 7 4.15 -27.59 24.85
CA SER A 7 2.89 -28.25 25.18
C SER A 7 2.86 -29.61 24.50
N SER A 8 2.40 -30.60 25.20
CA SER A 8 2.18 -31.93 24.64
C SER A 8 0.88 -32.09 23.88
N ASP A 9 0.02 -31.04 23.89
CA ASP A 9 -1.34 -31.14 23.36
C ASP A 9 -1.38 -31.06 21.84
N VAL A 10 -0.42 -30.33 21.25
CA VAL A 10 -0.29 -30.18 19.79
C VAL A 10 1.17 -30.32 19.41
N ALA A 11 1.51 -31.35 18.66
CA ALA A 11 2.82 -31.52 18.06
C ALA A 11 2.85 -30.90 16.66
N HIS A 12 4.03 -30.40 16.25
CA HIS A 12 4.28 -29.90 14.89
C HIS A 12 5.46 -30.64 14.23
N ASN A 13 5.49 -30.63 12.89
CA ASN A 13 6.55 -31.27 12.11
C ASN A 13 7.74 -30.34 11.77
N ILE A 14 7.81 -29.15 12.38
CA ILE A 14 8.89 -28.15 12.13
C ILE A 14 10.13 -28.50 12.98
N THR A 15 10.58 -29.75 12.91
CA THR A 15 11.64 -30.30 13.77
C THR A 15 13.04 -29.83 13.42
N ASN A 16 13.23 -29.21 12.29
CA ASN A 16 14.49 -28.52 11.93
C ASN A 16 14.74 -27.22 12.75
N GLU A 17 13.67 -26.61 13.28
CA GLU A 17 13.74 -25.39 14.09
C GLU A 17 13.67 -25.68 15.59
N ALA A 18 12.80 -26.63 16.01
CA ALA A 18 12.57 -26.95 17.41
C ALA A 18 12.08 -28.39 17.61
N GLU A 19 12.03 -28.85 18.86
CA GLU A 19 11.37 -30.11 19.22
C GLU A 19 9.87 -30.01 18.93
N SER A 20 9.25 -31.12 18.56
CA SER A 20 7.86 -31.16 18.07
C SER A 20 6.80 -30.64 19.04
N ASP A 21 7.10 -30.58 20.33
CA ASP A 21 6.23 -30.04 21.39
C ASP A 21 6.45 -28.54 21.68
N THR A 22 7.37 -27.88 20.97
CA THR A 22 7.70 -26.45 21.16
C THR A 22 6.78 -25.57 20.35
N TYR A 23 5.94 -24.75 20.95
CA TYR A 23 5.08 -23.82 20.24
C TYR A 23 5.61 -22.37 20.20
N PHE A 24 6.58 -22.02 21.06
CA PHE A 24 7.24 -20.72 21.04
C PHE A 24 8.70 -20.85 21.48
N ALA A 25 9.59 -20.14 20.81
CA ALA A 25 11.01 -20.10 21.15
C ALA A 25 11.58 -18.69 21.01
N VAL A 26 12.48 -18.35 21.92
CA VAL A 26 13.34 -17.16 21.83
C VAL A 26 14.77 -17.62 21.63
N THR A 27 15.40 -17.11 20.59
CA THR A 27 16.78 -17.45 20.23
C THR A 27 17.61 -16.21 20.03
N LYS A 28 18.93 -16.34 20.04
CA LYS A 28 19.86 -15.27 19.63
C LYS A 28 19.76 -15.08 18.12
N GLY A 29 19.54 -13.85 17.67
CA GLY A 29 19.31 -13.54 16.26
C GLY A 29 20.54 -13.80 15.39
N SER A 30 21.75 -13.52 15.90
CA SER A 30 23.02 -13.74 15.19
C SER A 30 24.09 -14.23 16.16
N ALA A 31 24.90 -15.19 15.71
CA ALA A 31 25.99 -15.76 16.52
C ALA A 31 26.99 -14.70 16.99
N THR A 32 27.29 -13.72 16.16
CA THR A 32 28.33 -12.70 16.40
C THR A 32 27.78 -11.31 16.73
N LYS A 33 26.58 -10.96 16.20
CA LYS A 33 26.00 -9.62 16.36
C LYS A 33 24.93 -9.52 17.44
N GLY A 34 24.50 -10.63 18.02
CA GLY A 34 23.45 -10.64 19.04
C GLY A 34 22.05 -10.50 18.43
N GLY A 35 21.19 -9.70 19.08
CA GLY A 35 19.80 -9.58 18.75
C GLY A 35 18.95 -10.75 19.24
N ILE A 36 17.63 -10.62 19.11
CA ILE A 36 16.63 -11.61 19.51
C ILE A 36 15.81 -11.99 18.27
N ARG A 37 15.57 -13.29 18.12
CA ARG A 37 14.58 -13.88 17.23
C ARG A 37 13.52 -14.57 18.06
N MET A 38 12.24 -14.31 17.77
CA MET A 38 11.08 -14.97 18.38
C MET A 38 10.39 -15.79 17.30
N ASP A 39 10.22 -17.08 17.57
CA ASP A 39 9.61 -18.03 16.66
C ASP A 39 8.33 -18.58 17.29
N ALA A 40 7.19 -18.39 16.63
CA ALA A 40 5.96 -19.11 16.92
C ALA A 40 5.83 -20.28 15.93
N LEU A 41 5.51 -21.46 16.43
CA LEU A 41 5.51 -22.72 15.69
C LEU A 41 4.12 -23.35 15.78
N SER A 42 3.53 -23.67 14.63
CA SER A 42 2.21 -24.30 14.54
C SER A 42 2.18 -25.31 13.41
N GLU A 43 1.50 -26.44 13.62
CA GLU A 43 1.27 -27.45 12.59
C GLU A 43 0.20 -27.02 11.57
N GLN A 44 -0.74 -26.18 11.99
CA GLN A 44 -1.88 -25.78 11.17
C GLN A 44 -1.77 -24.34 10.69
N GLY A 45 -2.34 -24.06 9.53
CA GLY A 45 -2.53 -22.71 9.03
C GLY A 45 -3.52 -21.93 9.91
N GLY A 46 -3.52 -20.63 9.77
CA GLY A 46 -4.32 -19.70 10.56
C GLY A 46 -3.43 -18.68 11.27
N GLU A 47 -3.94 -18.11 12.34
CA GLU A 47 -3.20 -17.11 13.10
C GLU A 47 -2.17 -17.77 14.02
N ILE A 48 -0.88 -17.64 13.66
CA ILE A 48 0.23 -18.31 14.35
C ILE A 48 0.77 -17.46 15.50
N MET A 49 0.77 -16.13 15.36
CA MET A 49 1.31 -15.19 16.34
C MET A 49 0.49 -13.90 16.38
N GLN A 50 0.07 -13.51 17.58
CA GLN A 50 -0.65 -12.27 17.84
C GLN A 50 0.12 -11.38 18.80
N PHE A 51 0.10 -10.07 18.55
CA PHE A 51 0.51 -9.04 19.49
C PHE A 51 -0.71 -8.19 19.83
N ILE A 52 -1.28 -8.37 21.03
CA ILE A 52 -2.49 -7.66 21.46
C ILE A 52 -2.13 -6.74 22.62
N ALA A 53 -2.41 -5.44 22.47
CA ALA A 53 -2.35 -4.49 23.57
C ALA A 53 -3.74 -4.38 24.20
N LEU A 54 -3.85 -4.70 25.48
CA LEU A 54 -5.08 -4.56 26.27
C LEU A 54 -4.89 -3.41 27.25
N GLY A 55 -5.73 -2.39 27.16
CA GLY A 55 -5.71 -1.23 28.04
C GLY A 55 -7.09 -0.91 28.59
N ASN A 56 -7.14 -0.37 29.81
CA ASN A 56 -8.35 0.19 30.37
C ASN A 56 -8.44 1.66 29.93
N ILE A 57 -9.54 2.00 29.21
CA ILE A 57 -9.81 3.37 28.73
C ILE A 57 -10.70 4.17 29.70
N ASP A 58 -10.87 3.71 30.95
CA ASP A 58 -11.67 4.37 31.95
C ASP A 58 -11.08 5.76 32.28
N GLY A 59 -11.62 6.81 31.64
CA GLY A 59 -11.21 8.20 31.78
C GLY A 59 -10.03 8.67 30.93
N GLY A 60 -9.45 7.85 30.07
CA GLY A 60 -8.34 8.22 29.19
C GLY A 60 -8.69 8.11 27.69
N ALA A 61 -8.53 9.21 26.95
CA ALA A 61 -8.56 9.14 25.48
C ALA A 61 -7.24 8.55 24.97
N THR A 62 -7.31 7.74 23.91
CA THR A 62 -6.12 7.42 23.11
C THR A 62 -5.53 8.70 22.54
N ASP A 63 -4.22 8.75 22.37
CA ASP A 63 -3.57 9.88 21.72
C ASP A 63 -4.10 10.02 20.29
N THR A 64 -4.60 11.20 19.96
CA THR A 64 -5.11 11.56 18.62
C THR A 64 -4.19 12.50 17.86
N ALA A 65 -3.01 12.80 18.43
CA ALA A 65 -2.04 13.68 17.81
C ALA A 65 -1.50 13.08 16.51
N THR A 66 -1.46 13.89 15.46
CA THR A 66 -0.84 13.58 14.16
C THR A 66 0.56 14.21 14.02
N SER A 67 1.18 14.55 15.14
CA SER A 67 2.53 15.12 15.21
C SER A 67 3.59 14.03 15.25
N THR A 68 4.86 14.42 15.12
CA THR A 68 6.02 13.51 15.23
C THR A 68 6.19 12.93 16.65
N SER A 69 5.44 13.42 17.64
CA SER A 69 5.40 12.92 19.00
C SER A 69 4.12 12.13 19.34
N GLY A 70 3.27 11.87 18.36
CA GLY A 70 2.06 11.09 18.54
C GLY A 70 2.37 9.65 18.99
N LEU A 71 1.58 9.13 19.92
CA LEU A 71 1.73 7.79 20.51
C LEU A 71 0.55 6.89 20.09
N GLY A 72 0.84 5.63 19.83
CA GLY A 72 -0.17 4.60 19.58
C GLY A 72 -0.37 3.70 20.81
N ALA A 73 -1.51 3.01 20.87
CA ALA A 73 -1.76 1.97 21.89
C ALA A 73 -0.72 0.85 21.79
N MET A 74 -0.18 0.60 20.61
CA MET A 74 0.97 -0.27 20.38
C MET A 74 1.99 0.49 19.55
N SER A 75 3.25 0.48 19.97
CA SER A 75 4.34 1.18 19.29
C SER A 75 5.47 0.21 18.97
N PHE A 76 6.01 0.29 17.75
CA PHE A 76 7.22 -0.37 17.34
C PHE A 76 8.30 0.70 17.16
N GLY A 77 9.18 0.83 18.17
CA GLY A 77 10.23 1.84 18.19
C GLY A 77 11.61 1.22 17.93
N VAL A 78 12.46 1.96 17.24
CA VAL A 78 13.87 1.62 17.01
C VAL A 78 14.73 2.76 17.50
N ASN A 79 15.61 2.48 18.46
CA ASN A 79 16.67 3.37 18.87
C ASN A 79 18.01 2.74 18.54
N LEU A 80 18.84 3.44 17.80
CA LEU A 80 20.20 3.02 17.49
C LEU A 80 21.17 3.78 18.40
N MET A 81 22.38 3.26 18.56
CA MET A 81 23.45 3.94 19.25
C MET A 81 24.41 4.54 18.22
N SER A 82 24.65 5.84 18.29
CA SER A 82 25.52 6.54 17.33
C SER A 82 27.00 6.24 17.54
N ASN A 83 27.40 5.82 18.75
CA ASN A 83 28.78 5.53 19.13
C ASN A 83 28.91 4.18 19.83
N ASN A 84 30.08 3.56 19.75
CA ASN A 84 30.38 2.31 20.44
C ASN A 84 30.43 2.43 21.98
N ASP A 85 30.34 3.62 22.53
CA ASP A 85 30.36 3.89 23.98
C ASP A 85 28.95 3.81 24.63
N GLY A 86 27.90 3.66 23.84
CA GLY A 86 26.52 3.55 24.34
C GLY A 86 25.95 4.82 24.96
N ALA A 87 26.59 5.99 24.74
CA ALA A 87 26.28 7.23 25.42
C ALA A 87 25.14 8.04 24.75
N ALA A 88 24.82 7.79 23.48
CA ALA A 88 23.81 8.55 22.75
C ALA A 88 22.92 7.62 21.91
N ASN A 89 21.61 7.86 22.00
CA ASN A 89 20.64 7.27 21.08
C ASN A 89 20.61 8.04 19.77
N ASP A 90 20.39 7.33 18.68
CA ASP A 90 20.25 7.91 17.34
C ASP A 90 19.09 7.25 16.62
N SER A 91 18.65 7.88 15.54
CA SER A 91 17.60 7.38 14.67
C SER A 91 18.17 6.47 13.57
N VAL A 92 17.30 5.69 12.96
CA VAL A 92 17.62 5.07 11.66
C VAL A 92 17.79 6.20 10.63
N ALA A 93 18.91 6.19 9.90
CA ALA A 93 19.16 7.18 8.84
C ALA A 93 18.00 7.19 7.83
N ASP A 94 17.72 8.35 7.23
CA ASP A 94 16.61 8.55 6.28
C ASP A 94 16.53 7.49 5.18
N ALA A 95 17.66 7.12 4.61
CA ALA A 95 17.75 6.06 3.60
C ALA A 95 17.75 4.63 4.18
N GLY A 96 17.87 4.46 5.50
CA GLY A 96 17.85 3.17 6.18
C GLY A 96 16.45 2.55 6.22
N ASN A 97 16.39 1.23 6.38
CA ASN A 97 15.13 0.53 6.58
C ASN A 97 14.77 0.52 8.07
N LEU A 98 13.67 1.18 8.43
CA LEU A 98 13.12 1.20 9.79
C LEU A 98 12.40 -0.11 10.12
N ALA A 99 11.52 -0.56 9.23
CA ALA A 99 10.80 -1.82 9.34
C ALA A 99 10.69 -2.54 8.00
N VAL A 100 10.72 -3.86 8.04
CA VAL A 100 10.66 -4.71 6.85
C VAL A 100 9.72 -5.87 7.09
N PHE A 101 8.76 -6.08 6.18
CA PHE A 101 7.89 -7.25 6.17
C PHE A 101 8.29 -8.17 5.02
N ARG A 102 8.42 -9.47 5.30
CA ARG A 102 8.89 -10.46 4.33
C ARG A 102 7.92 -11.61 4.17
N ASN A 103 7.87 -12.13 2.95
CA ASN A 103 7.33 -13.45 2.68
C ASN A 103 8.54 -14.36 2.43
N PHE A 104 8.85 -15.24 3.38
CA PHE A 104 10.07 -16.06 3.44
C PHE A 104 11.33 -15.17 3.30
N THR A 105 12.10 -15.28 2.22
CA THR A 105 13.31 -14.50 1.98
C THR A 105 13.06 -13.20 1.21
N ALA A 106 11.89 -13.06 0.56
CA ALA A 106 11.55 -11.91 -0.25
C ALA A 106 10.92 -10.79 0.58
N THR A 107 11.49 -9.59 0.52
CA THR A 107 10.91 -8.40 1.13
C THR A 107 9.71 -7.93 0.32
N GLN A 108 8.56 -7.75 0.99
CA GLN A 108 7.31 -7.30 0.38
C GLN A 108 6.97 -5.85 0.71
N PHE A 109 7.38 -5.37 1.89
CA PHE A 109 7.03 -4.02 2.35
C PHE A 109 8.16 -3.45 3.21
N ILE A 110 8.49 -2.18 3.00
CA ILE A 110 9.54 -1.46 3.72
C ILE A 110 9.00 -0.10 4.17
N ILE A 111 9.27 0.25 5.43
CA ILE A 111 9.19 1.62 5.93
C ILE A 111 10.63 2.13 6.10
N LYS A 112 10.95 3.26 5.49
CA LYS A 112 12.25 3.93 5.60
C LYS A 112 12.35 4.78 6.86
N GLY A 113 13.56 5.16 7.27
CA GLY A 113 13.80 6.07 8.38
C GLY A 113 13.13 7.43 8.23
N ASN A 114 13.00 7.95 7.01
CA ASN A 114 12.26 9.16 6.69
C ASN A 114 10.73 8.98 6.53
N GLY A 115 10.19 7.80 6.83
CA GLY A 115 8.78 7.50 6.70
C GLY A 115 8.31 7.10 5.27
N ALA A 116 9.19 7.10 4.28
CA ALA A 116 8.82 6.63 2.94
C ALA A 116 8.46 5.15 2.94
N ILE A 117 7.42 4.77 2.20
CA ILE A 117 6.89 3.42 2.12
C ILE A 117 7.19 2.84 0.74
N HIS A 118 7.73 1.62 0.71
CA HIS A 118 7.96 0.86 -0.51
C HIS A 118 7.26 -0.49 -0.41
N SER A 119 6.54 -0.89 -1.45
CA SER A 119 5.91 -2.20 -1.56
C SER A 119 6.31 -2.90 -2.86
N ASN A 120 6.50 -4.22 -2.78
CA ASN A 120 6.73 -5.08 -3.92
C ASN A 120 5.39 -5.68 -4.37
N ALA A 121 4.44 -4.83 -4.74
CA ALA A 121 3.18 -5.30 -5.29
C ALA A 121 3.33 -5.57 -6.78
N ALA A 122 2.76 -6.67 -7.25
CA ALA A 122 2.61 -6.92 -8.68
C ALA A 122 1.80 -5.78 -9.31
N ALA A 123 2.22 -5.33 -10.48
CA ALA A 123 1.43 -4.38 -11.25
C ALA A 123 0.14 -5.07 -11.70
N GLY A 124 -1.01 -4.53 -11.30
CA GLY A 124 -2.28 -4.86 -11.91
C GLY A 124 -2.37 -4.18 -13.28
N THR A 125 -2.99 -4.82 -14.26
CA THR A 125 -3.34 -4.19 -15.53
C THR A 125 -4.82 -3.84 -15.50
N TYR A 126 -5.14 -2.60 -15.75
CA TYR A 126 -6.52 -2.10 -15.79
C TYR A 126 -6.94 -1.74 -17.22
N ASP A 127 -6.24 -2.29 -18.23
CA ASP A 127 -6.44 -1.97 -19.66
C ASP A 127 -7.86 -2.23 -20.16
N SER A 128 -8.61 -3.11 -19.49
CA SER A 128 -10.02 -3.39 -19.81
C SER A 128 -11.01 -2.41 -19.21
N TYR A 129 -10.54 -1.44 -18.43
CA TYR A 129 -11.38 -0.48 -17.73
C TYR A 129 -11.16 0.95 -18.26
N GLU A 130 -12.19 1.78 -18.13
CA GLU A 130 -12.07 3.23 -18.20
C GLU A 130 -11.63 3.71 -16.82
N ASP A 131 -10.33 3.83 -16.59
CA ASP A 131 -9.71 3.99 -15.29
C ASP A 131 -10.28 5.19 -14.50
N ALA A 132 -10.48 6.33 -15.16
CA ALA A 132 -11.05 7.51 -14.52
C ALA A 132 -12.48 7.28 -14.01
N GLN A 133 -13.28 6.46 -14.72
CA GLN A 133 -14.62 6.10 -14.28
C GLN A 133 -14.58 5.11 -13.13
N LEU A 134 -13.61 4.18 -13.13
CA LEU A 134 -13.44 3.21 -12.04
C LEU A 134 -12.98 3.91 -10.75
N VAL A 135 -12.07 4.89 -10.85
CA VAL A 135 -11.72 5.78 -9.72
C VAL A 135 -12.96 6.50 -9.20
N ARG A 136 -13.78 7.06 -10.10
CA ARG A 136 -14.99 7.78 -9.70
C ARG A 136 -16.04 6.88 -9.07
N ALA A 137 -16.16 5.64 -9.52
CA ALA A 137 -17.05 4.64 -8.93
C ALA A 137 -16.72 4.37 -7.46
N PHE A 138 -15.44 4.37 -7.08
CA PHE A 138 -15.03 4.23 -5.69
C PHE A 138 -15.51 5.40 -4.83
N ASP A 139 -15.34 6.64 -5.29
CA ASP A 139 -15.84 7.82 -4.58
C ASP A 139 -17.36 7.75 -4.35
N LEU A 140 -18.12 7.38 -5.40
CA LEU A 140 -19.58 7.29 -5.33
C LEU A 140 -20.03 6.17 -4.40
N THR A 141 -19.35 5.03 -4.40
CA THR A 141 -19.61 3.89 -3.51
C THR A 141 -19.39 4.26 -2.05
N ASN A 142 -18.31 4.99 -1.77
CA ASN A 142 -17.96 5.45 -0.43
C ASN A 142 -18.91 6.55 0.13
N LYS A 143 -19.80 7.11 -0.68
CA LYS A 143 -20.70 8.21 -0.33
C LYS A 143 -19.99 9.46 0.23
N LYS A 144 -18.71 9.59 -0.02
CA LYS A 144 -17.84 10.70 0.41
C LYS A 144 -17.11 11.29 -0.80
N GLY A 145 -17.81 11.40 -1.94
CA GLY A 145 -17.23 11.91 -3.17
C GLY A 145 -16.41 13.18 -2.93
N VAL A 146 -15.18 13.19 -3.45
CA VAL A 146 -14.26 14.33 -3.34
C VAL A 146 -14.84 15.57 -4.02
N ILE A 147 -15.64 15.35 -5.07
CA ILE A 147 -16.33 16.40 -5.82
C ILE A 147 -17.77 15.97 -6.12
N ALA A 148 -18.66 16.94 -6.35
CA ALA A 148 -19.97 16.70 -6.94
C ALA A 148 -19.88 17.04 -8.45
N SER A 149 -20.30 16.10 -9.31
CA SER A 149 -20.25 16.28 -10.75
C SER A 149 -21.55 15.93 -11.42
N GLN A 150 -21.99 16.79 -12.38
CA GLN A 150 -23.13 16.47 -13.24
C GLN A 150 -22.89 15.23 -14.13
N PHE A 151 -21.61 14.82 -14.27
CA PHE A 151 -21.21 13.65 -15.05
C PHE A 151 -21.30 12.34 -14.26
N ASP A 152 -21.54 12.36 -12.96
CA ASP A 152 -21.62 11.16 -12.10
C ASP A 152 -22.67 10.16 -12.62
N LYS A 153 -23.72 10.65 -13.26
CA LYS A 153 -24.76 9.81 -13.90
C LYS A 153 -24.27 8.97 -15.09
N TYR A 154 -23.09 9.25 -15.60
CA TYR A 154 -22.48 8.50 -16.70
C TYR A 154 -21.45 7.46 -16.22
N VAL A 155 -21.18 7.38 -14.91
CA VAL A 155 -20.30 6.35 -14.34
C VAL A 155 -21.05 5.02 -14.40
N SER A 156 -20.50 4.07 -15.14
CA SER A 156 -21.10 2.75 -15.37
C SER A 156 -20.64 1.68 -14.40
N TYR A 157 -19.55 1.94 -13.67
CA TYR A 157 -19.00 1.01 -12.69
C TYR A 157 -19.64 1.17 -11.31
N ASN A 158 -19.65 0.09 -10.57
CA ASN A 158 -20.23 -0.02 -9.22
C ASN A 158 -19.27 -0.76 -8.27
N HIS A 159 -19.73 -1.10 -7.08
CA HIS A 159 -18.92 -1.78 -6.06
C HIS A 159 -18.42 -3.16 -6.52
N GLU A 160 -19.25 -3.91 -7.28
CA GLU A 160 -18.85 -5.19 -7.87
C GLU A 160 -17.66 -5.02 -8.84
N ALA A 161 -17.72 -4.04 -9.72
CA ALA A 161 -16.63 -3.78 -10.66
C ALA A 161 -15.33 -3.41 -9.95
N LEU A 162 -15.40 -2.72 -8.80
CA LEU A 162 -14.21 -2.42 -7.97
C LEU A 162 -13.62 -3.69 -7.35
N ALA A 163 -14.46 -4.62 -6.92
CA ALA A 163 -14.01 -5.89 -6.35
C ALA A 163 -13.48 -6.85 -7.43
N ASP A 164 -14.09 -6.86 -8.61
CA ASP A 164 -13.61 -7.64 -9.76
C ASP A 164 -12.25 -7.13 -10.28
N ALA A 165 -12.01 -5.82 -10.16
CA ALA A 165 -10.72 -5.21 -10.45
C ALA A 165 -9.71 -5.32 -9.28
N GLU A 166 -10.03 -6.06 -8.21
CA GLU A 166 -9.20 -6.22 -7.01
C GLU A 166 -8.80 -4.90 -6.33
N LEU A 167 -9.61 -3.84 -6.50
CA LEU A 167 -9.40 -2.54 -5.89
C LEU A 167 -10.00 -2.45 -4.49
N VAL A 168 -11.00 -3.28 -4.22
CA VAL A 168 -11.57 -3.50 -2.89
C VAL A 168 -11.67 -4.98 -2.59
N GLY A 169 -11.71 -5.34 -1.31
CA GLY A 169 -11.82 -6.73 -0.88
C GLY A 169 -13.23 -7.31 -1.02
N ARG A 170 -13.36 -8.60 -0.70
CA ARG A 170 -14.63 -9.30 -0.54
C ARG A 170 -14.67 -9.96 0.83
N ASP A 171 -15.84 -10.03 1.42
CA ASP A 171 -16.11 -10.81 2.62
C ASP A 171 -16.19 -12.31 2.29
N GLU A 172 -16.27 -13.18 3.30
CA GLU A 172 -16.32 -14.64 3.12
C GLU A 172 -17.50 -15.13 2.26
N ASP A 173 -18.60 -14.37 2.25
CA ASP A 173 -19.79 -14.65 1.43
C ASP A 173 -19.64 -14.14 -0.03
N GLY A 174 -18.50 -13.53 -0.37
CA GLY A 174 -18.22 -12.95 -1.68
C GLY A 174 -18.70 -11.52 -1.86
N THR A 175 -19.41 -10.93 -0.89
CA THR A 175 -19.88 -9.54 -0.97
C THR A 175 -18.72 -8.55 -0.97
N PRO A 176 -18.67 -7.56 -1.89
CA PRO A 176 -17.65 -6.52 -1.87
C PRO A 176 -17.67 -5.74 -0.56
N ASN A 177 -16.48 -5.52 0.02
CA ASN A 177 -16.30 -4.73 1.23
C ASN A 177 -15.43 -3.49 0.97
N MET A 178 -15.13 -2.71 2.01
CA MET A 178 -14.36 -1.46 1.89
C MET A 178 -12.86 -1.62 2.20
N MET A 179 -12.34 -2.84 2.20
CA MET A 179 -10.91 -3.10 2.36
C MET A 179 -10.17 -2.70 1.08
N MET A 180 -9.60 -1.51 1.07
CA MET A 180 -9.04 -0.89 -0.12
C MET A 180 -7.62 -1.38 -0.43
N ASN A 181 -7.37 -1.77 -1.67
CA ASN A 181 -6.04 -2.02 -2.21
C ASN A 181 -5.37 -0.70 -2.62
N ILE A 182 -4.64 -0.09 -1.68
CA ILE A 182 -3.99 1.22 -1.89
C ILE A 182 -3.02 1.19 -3.07
N THR A 183 -2.26 0.11 -3.24
CA THR A 183 -1.31 -0.02 -4.35
C THR A 183 -2.03 -0.10 -5.70
N GLY A 184 -3.11 -0.88 -5.77
CA GLY A 184 -3.96 -0.96 -6.95
C GLY A 184 -4.54 0.41 -7.33
N PHE A 185 -5.01 1.18 -6.35
CA PHE A 185 -5.50 2.54 -6.60
C PHE A 185 -4.43 3.51 -7.11
N ILE A 186 -3.20 3.43 -6.60
CA ILE A 186 -2.09 4.26 -7.11
C ILE A 186 -1.82 3.92 -8.59
N GLN A 187 -1.81 2.65 -8.95
CA GLN A 187 -1.62 2.19 -10.32
C GLN A 187 -2.77 2.63 -11.23
N LEU A 188 -4.01 2.48 -10.77
CA LEU A 188 -5.20 2.92 -11.48
C LEU A 188 -5.19 4.44 -11.73
N HIS A 189 -4.79 5.25 -10.75
CA HIS A 189 -4.63 6.69 -10.95
C HIS A 189 -3.61 7.02 -12.03
N ASN A 190 -2.47 6.31 -12.07
CA ASN A 190 -1.47 6.50 -13.12
C ASN A 190 -2.04 6.13 -14.50
N GLY A 191 -2.79 5.03 -14.60
CA GLY A 191 -3.50 4.63 -15.81
C GLY A 191 -4.54 5.68 -16.24
N ALA A 192 -5.37 6.15 -15.32
CA ALA A 192 -6.37 7.18 -15.57
C ALA A 192 -5.75 8.48 -16.12
N ILE A 193 -4.64 8.92 -15.55
CA ILE A 193 -3.91 10.12 -16.04
C ILE A 193 -3.40 9.88 -17.46
N TRP A 194 -2.82 8.71 -17.72
CA TRP A 194 -2.30 8.38 -19.05
C TRP A 194 -3.41 8.27 -20.09
N GLN A 195 -4.52 7.60 -19.79
CA GLN A 195 -5.69 7.55 -20.68
C GLN A 195 -6.25 8.93 -20.99
N GLN A 196 -6.29 9.85 -20.00
CA GLN A 196 -6.72 11.23 -20.23
C GLN A 196 -5.74 11.99 -21.12
N TYR A 197 -4.44 11.80 -20.91
CA TYR A 197 -3.40 12.36 -21.77
C TYR A 197 -3.60 11.91 -23.23
N GLU A 198 -3.73 10.62 -23.50
CA GLU A 198 -3.97 10.08 -24.83
C GLU A 198 -5.28 10.60 -25.47
N LYS A 199 -6.35 10.71 -24.67
CA LYS A 199 -7.62 11.28 -25.15
C LYS A 199 -7.44 12.75 -25.54
N THR A 200 -6.66 13.51 -24.77
CA THR A 200 -6.36 14.91 -25.04
C THR A 200 -5.54 15.06 -26.32
N GLU A 201 -4.52 14.23 -26.53
CA GLU A 201 -3.70 14.22 -27.73
C GLU A 201 -4.55 13.87 -28.97
N ARG A 202 -5.40 12.84 -28.88
CA ARG A 202 -6.33 12.50 -29.98
C ARG A 202 -7.28 13.66 -30.30
N LEU A 203 -7.79 14.35 -29.29
CA LEU A 203 -8.65 15.51 -29.47
C LEU A 203 -7.88 16.68 -30.12
N ALA A 204 -6.66 16.97 -29.66
CA ALA A 204 -5.82 18.02 -30.24
C ALA A 204 -5.53 17.76 -31.73
N ASN A 205 -5.18 16.51 -32.09
CA ASN A 205 -5.00 16.09 -33.47
C ASN A 205 -6.28 16.27 -34.32
N ALA A 206 -7.43 15.82 -33.78
CA ALA A 206 -8.71 15.98 -34.49
C ALA A 206 -9.08 17.45 -34.70
N VAL A 207 -8.84 18.32 -33.71
CA VAL A 207 -9.05 19.78 -33.83
C VAL A 207 -8.09 20.39 -34.84
N TYR A 208 -6.82 19.96 -34.85
CA TYR A 208 -5.85 20.42 -35.86
C TYR A 208 -6.27 20.05 -37.27
N GLU A 209 -6.66 18.82 -37.54
CA GLU A 209 -7.11 18.38 -38.86
C GLU A 209 -8.37 19.15 -39.29
N LEU A 210 -9.29 19.42 -38.37
CA LEU A 210 -10.47 20.24 -38.63
C LEU A 210 -10.08 21.69 -38.98
N ALA A 211 -9.17 22.29 -38.20
CA ALA A 211 -8.67 23.63 -38.45
C ALA A 211 -7.94 23.71 -39.81
N LYS A 212 -7.09 22.73 -40.13
CA LYS A 212 -6.37 22.62 -41.40
C LYS A 212 -7.32 22.55 -42.58
N ALA A 213 -8.41 21.78 -42.48
CA ALA A 213 -9.45 21.69 -43.48
C ALA A 213 -10.22 23.01 -43.65
N ALA A 214 -10.46 23.76 -42.57
CA ALA A 214 -11.27 24.96 -42.56
C ALA A 214 -10.49 26.23 -42.99
N VAL A 215 -9.23 26.40 -42.55
CA VAL A 215 -8.47 27.66 -42.72
C VAL A 215 -7.10 27.48 -43.38
N GLY A 216 -6.72 26.26 -43.72
CA GLY A 216 -5.43 25.92 -44.31
C GLY A 216 -4.34 25.66 -43.28
N GLU A 217 -3.33 24.88 -43.68
CA GLU A 217 -2.27 24.36 -42.79
C GLU A 217 -1.47 25.45 -42.08
N LYS A 218 -1.09 26.53 -42.79
CA LYS A 218 -0.32 27.61 -42.21
C LYS A 218 -1.03 28.26 -41.04
N LYS A 219 -2.33 28.54 -41.18
CA LYS A 219 -3.13 29.18 -40.14
C LYS A 219 -3.48 28.22 -39.01
N ALA A 220 -3.63 26.93 -39.29
CA ALA A 220 -3.79 25.90 -38.27
C ALA A 220 -2.54 25.79 -37.37
N ASN A 221 -1.33 25.82 -37.96
CA ASN A 221 -0.07 25.86 -37.22
C ASN A 221 0.07 27.14 -36.37
N GLU A 222 -0.28 28.29 -36.90
CA GLU A 222 -0.30 29.53 -36.12
C GLU A 222 -1.23 29.46 -34.91
N ILE A 223 -2.39 28.78 -35.02
CA ILE A 223 -3.32 28.55 -33.91
C ILE A 223 -2.69 27.63 -32.83
N LEU A 224 -2.01 26.56 -33.23
CA LEU A 224 -1.32 25.68 -32.27
C LEU A 224 -0.23 26.44 -31.53
N GLU A 225 0.62 27.18 -32.22
CA GLU A 225 1.71 27.99 -31.65
C GLU A 225 1.17 29.03 -30.64
N GLN A 226 0.09 29.75 -31.01
CA GLN A 226 -0.54 30.73 -30.13
C GLN A 226 -1.12 30.13 -28.84
N ASN A 227 -1.49 28.85 -28.87
CA ASN A 227 -2.05 28.14 -27.73
C ASN A 227 -1.05 27.20 -27.05
N GLU A 228 0.24 27.25 -27.43
CA GLU A 228 1.33 26.44 -26.91
C GLU A 228 1.06 24.90 -26.99
N ILE A 229 0.27 24.51 -28.00
CA ILE A 229 -0.08 23.11 -28.25
C ILE A 229 0.98 22.48 -29.14
N LYS A 230 1.65 21.43 -28.67
CA LYS A 230 2.55 20.58 -29.45
C LYS A 230 1.87 19.27 -29.74
N LEU A 231 1.65 18.95 -31.01
CA LEU A 231 1.17 17.62 -31.39
C LEU A 231 2.30 16.60 -31.28
N LEU A 232 1.99 15.41 -30.78
CA LEU A 232 2.89 14.27 -30.88
C LEU A 232 2.86 13.75 -32.33
N ASN A 233 4.01 13.75 -32.99
CA ASN A 233 4.20 13.23 -34.36
C ASN A 233 4.35 11.71 -34.32
#